data_4520fd8237847fb044aef380465bfc67
#
_entry.id   4520fd8237847fb044aef380465bfc67
#
_cell.length_a   1.000
_cell.length_b   1.000
_cell.length_c   1.000
_cell.angle_alpha   90.00
_cell.angle_beta   90.00
_cell.angle_gamma   90.00
#
_symmetry.space_group_name_H-M   'P 1'
#
loop_
_entity.id
_entity.type
_entity.pdbx_description
1 polymer ?
#
loop_
_entity_poly.entity_id
_entity_poly.type
_entity_poly.pdbx_seq_one_letter_code
_entity_poly.pdbx_strand_id
1 'polypeptide(L)'
;MLDIVIKSVVGGVIIGVVSTIAQKYPTAGAFIMGIPLVSFITLAMMHYGGVDYQTLKTFSYQTVYFVLVSLIFFPLFIWFYPGGFWVALLGSAAIVGTTMAIFAKIIA
;
A
#
# COMPACT_ATOMS: atom_id res chain seq x y z
N MET A 1 -1.19 -1.44 22.74
CA MET A 1 0.27 -1.54 22.64
C MET A 1 0.69 -2.87 22.04
N LEU A 2 0.30 -3.99 22.64
CA LEU A 2 0.61 -5.31 22.11
C LEU A 2 0.06 -5.52 20.70
N ASP A 3 -1.15 -5.02 20.42
CA ASP A 3 -1.75 -5.06 19.10
C ASP A 3 -0.87 -4.44 18.02
N ILE A 4 -0.34 -3.24 18.31
CA ILE A 4 0.51 -2.53 17.36
C ILE A 4 1.80 -3.31 17.12
N VAL A 5 2.37 -3.91 18.15
CA VAL A 5 3.58 -4.71 18.04
C VAL A 5 3.33 -5.93 17.13
N ILE A 6 2.25 -6.68 17.38
CA ILE A 6 1.90 -7.85 16.58
C ILE A 6 1.66 -7.46 15.13
N LYS A 7 0.87 -6.41 14.90
CA LYS A 7 0.58 -5.92 13.55
C LYS A 7 1.84 -5.49 12.82
N SER A 8 2.75 -4.81 13.51
CA SER A 8 4.01 -4.34 12.93
C SER A 8 4.92 -5.51 12.57
N VAL A 9 5.00 -6.54 13.42
CA VAL A 9 5.82 -7.72 13.15
C VAL A 9 5.28 -8.47 11.92
N VAL A 10 3.97 -8.68 11.85
CA VAL A 10 3.34 -9.36 10.71
C VAL A 10 3.60 -8.59 9.42
N GLY A 11 3.38 -7.28 9.43
CA GLY A 11 3.61 -6.45 8.25
C GLY A 11 5.08 -6.45 7.82
N GLY A 12 5.99 -6.36 8.78
CA GLY A 12 7.42 -6.40 8.50
C GLY A 12 7.88 -7.72 7.90
N VAL A 13 7.35 -8.85 8.40
CA VAL A 13 7.65 -10.17 7.85
C VAL A 13 7.18 -10.26 6.39
N ILE A 14 5.97 -9.79 6.10
CA ILE A 14 5.44 -9.81 4.74
C ILE A 14 6.33 -9.02 3.79
N ILE A 15 6.71 -7.80 4.17
CA ILE A 15 7.56 -6.94 3.35
C ILE A 15 8.92 -7.61 3.12
N GLY A 16 9.51 -8.17 4.16
CA GLY A 16 10.79 -8.86 4.06
C GLY A 16 10.74 -10.04 3.11
N VAL A 17 9.70 -10.87 3.22
CA VAL A 17 9.54 -12.05 2.35
C VAL A 17 9.33 -11.62 0.90
N VAL A 18 8.42 -10.67 0.66
CA VAL A 18 8.13 -10.20 -0.70
C VAL A 18 9.36 -9.59 -1.35
N SER A 19 10.09 -8.74 -0.62
CA SER A 19 11.27 -8.09 -1.16
C SER A 19 12.37 -9.12 -1.50
N THR A 20 12.53 -10.15 -0.68
CA THR A 20 13.50 -11.23 -0.91
C THR A 20 13.11 -12.04 -2.16
N ILE A 21 11.84 -12.39 -2.30
CA ILE A 21 11.36 -13.13 -3.46
C ILE A 21 11.54 -12.28 -4.72
N ALA A 22 11.22 -11.00 -4.66
CA ALA A 22 11.29 -10.10 -5.79
C ALA A 22 12.71 -9.88 -6.30
N GLN A 23 13.72 -9.95 -5.41
CA GLN A 23 15.11 -9.83 -5.82
C GLN A 23 15.54 -10.96 -6.75
N LYS A 24 15.01 -12.14 -6.53
CA LYS A 24 15.37 -13.33 -7.31
C LYS A 24 14.34 -13.62 -8.40
N TYR A 25 13.08 -13.41 -8.11
CA TYR A 25 11.97 -13.69 -9.02
C TYR A 25 11.04 -12.47 -9.07
N PRO A 26 11.38 -11.45 -9.90
CA PRO A 26 10.58 -10.21 -9.95
C PRO A 26 9.10 -10.44 -10.27
N THR A 27 8.81 -11.38 -11.18
CA THR A 27 7.43 -11.67 -11.55
C THR A 27 6.63 -12.25 -10.38
N ALA A 28 7.24 -13.15 -9.60
CA ALA A 28 6.59 -13.71 -8.42
C ALA A 28 6.35 -12.65 -7.36
N GLY A 29 7.34 -11.76 -7.15
CA GLY A 29 7.18 -10.64 -6.23
C GLY A 29 6.07 -9.70 -6.66
N ALA A 30 6.01 -9.37 -7.95
CA ALA A 30 4.96 -8.52 -8.49
C ALA A 30 3.58 -9.14 -8.33
N PHE A 31 3.47 -10.47 -8.54
CA PHE A 31 2.22 -11.18 -8.34
C PHE A 31 1.73 -11.04 -6.89
N ILE A 32 2.63 -11.23 -5.93
CA ILE A 32 2.28 -11.11 -4.51
C ILE A 32 1.89 -9.67 -4.18
N MET A 33 2.60 -8.69 -4.73
CA MET A 33 2.27 -7.28 -4.53
C MET A 33 0.91 -6.91 -5.10
N GLY A 34 0.47 -7.58 -6.16
CA GLY A 34 -0.85 -7.39 -6.74
C GLY A 34 -1.97 -7.91 -5.84
N ILE A 35 -1.68 -8.82 -4.92
CA ILE A 35 -2.64 -9.29 -3.93
C ILE A 35 -2.68 -8.25 -2.80
N PRO A 36 -3.87 -7.75 -2.42
CA PRO A 36 -3.96 -6.72 -1.38
C PRO A 36 -3.79 -7.31 0.02
N LEU A 37 -2.59 -7.85 0.31
CA LEU A 37 -2.31 -8.53 1.56
C LEU A 37 -2.44 -7.62 2.78
N VAL A 38 -1.89 -6.41 2.69
CA VAL A 38 -1.94 -5.47 3.82
C VAL A 38 -3.40 -5.09 4.11
N SER A 39 -4.18 -4.82 3.07
CA SER A 39 -5.60 -4.51 3.23
C SER A 39 -6.38 -5.69 3.81
N PHE A 40 -6.09 -6.91 3.33
CA PHE A 40 -6.74 -8.12 3.84
C PHE A 40 -6.47 -8.29 5.33
N ILE A 41 -5.22 -8.18 5.75
CA ILE A 41 -4.83 -8.35 7.15
C ILE A 41 -5.43 -7.23 7.99
N THR A 42 -5.41 -6.00 7.50
CA THR A 42 -5.97 -4.85 8.20
C THR A 42 -7.46 -5.02 8.44
N LEU A 43 -8.21 -5.47 7.43
CA LEU A 43 -9.65 -5.73 7.57
C LEU A 43 -9.92 -6.82 8.61
N ALA A 44 -9.14 -7.89 8.56
CA ALA A 44 -9.29 -8.99 9.52
C ALA A 44 -9.03 -8.50 10.95
N MET A 45 -7.99 -7.70 11.15
CA MET A 45 -7.66 -7.17 12.47
C MET A 45 -8.71 -6.18 12.96
N MET A 46 -9.27 -5.36 12.08
CA MET A 46 -10.36 -4.45 12.43
C MET A 46 -11.59 -5.24 12.87
N HIS A 47 -11.92 -6.31 12.17
CA HIS A 47 -13.05 -7.17 12.53
C HIS A 47 -12.86 -7.78 13.92
N TYR A 48 -11.70 -8.34 14.19
CA TYR A 48 -11.41 -8.92 15.51
C TYR A 48 -11.35 -7.85 16.62
N GLY A 49 -11.06 -6.62 16.26
CA GLY A 49 -11.10 -5.49 17.20
C GLY A 49 -12.49 -4.95 17.50
N GLY A 50 -13.52 -5.55 16.90
CA GLY A 50 -14.90 -5.14 17.16
C GLY A 50 -15.38 -3.95 16.36
N VAL A 51 -14.69 -3.60 15.29
CA VAL A 51 -15.10 -2.50 14.41
C VAL A 51 -16.38 -2.90 13.67
N ASP A 52 -17.34 -1.97 13.59
CA ASP A 52 -18.63 -2.24 12.98
C ASP A 52 -18.55 -2.32 11.46
N TYR A 53 -19.60 -2.89 10.86
CA TYR A 53 -19.64 -3.11 9.41
C TYR A 53 -19.59 -1.82 8.62
N GLN A 54 -20.25 -0.77 9.11
CA GLN A 54 -20.27 0.52 8.40
C GLN A 54 -18.86 1.11 8.28
N THR A 55 -18.06 1.03 9.33
CA THR A 55 -16.68 1.50 9.31
C THR A 55 -15.82 0.65 8.36
N LEU A 56 -15.99 -0.69 8.39
CA LEU A 56 -15.28 -1.59 7.48
C LEU A 56 -15.64 -1.28 6.03
N LYS A 57 -16.91 -1.05 5.75
CA LYS A 57 -17.39 -0.73 4.42
C LYS A 57 -16.81 0.59 3.91
N THR A 58 -16.85 1.63 4.75
CA THR A 58 -16.27 2.94 4.42
C THR A 58 -14.78 2.82 4.14
N PHE A 59 -14.06 2.13 5.00
CA PHE A 59 -12.63 1.88 4.81
C PHE A 59 -12.36 1.19 3.48
N SER A 60 -13.15 0.17 3.15
CA SER A 60 -12.96 -0.60 1.92
C SER A 60 -13.19 0.26 0.67
N TYR A 61 -14.27 1.04 0.64
CA TYR A 61 -14.55 1.92 -0.49
C TYR A 61 -13.47 2.97 -0.68
N GLN A 62 -13.06 3.62 0.40
CA GLN A 62 -12.03 4.65 0.32
C GLN A 62 -10.68 4.06 -0.06
N THR A 63 -10.38 2.85 0.40
CA THR A 63 -9.14 2.16 0.01
C THR A 63 -9.11 1.90 -1.50
N VAL A 64 -10.23 1.50 -2.11
CA VAL A 64 -10.30 1.31 -3.55
C VAL A 64 -9.93 2.60 -4.29
N TYR A 65 -10.49 3.73 -3.87
CA TYR A 65 -10.18 5.01 -4.50
C TYR A 65 -8.71 5.38 -4.38
N PHE A 66 -8.15 5.24 -3.19
CA PHE A 66 -6.73 5.56 -2.97
C PHE A 66 -5.79 4.61 -3.71
N VAL A 67 -6.14 3.32 -3.79
CA VAL A 67 -5.34 2.35 -4.55
C VAL A 67 -5.34 2.70 -6.02
N LEU A 68 -6.49 3.10 -6.58
CA LEU A 68 -6.56 3.51 -7.98
C LEU A 68 -5.65 4.70 -8.24
N VAL A 69 -5.64 5.69 -7.35
CA VAL A 69 -4.73 6.82 -7.46
C VAL A 69 -3.27 6.38 -7.33
N SER A 70 -2.99 5.46 -6.39
CA SER A 70 -1.62 5.00 -6.16
C SER A 70 -1.05 4.19 -7.32
N LEU A 71 -1.89 3.66 -8.20
CA LEU A 71 -1.41 2.94 -9.40
C LEU A 71 -0.56 3.82 -10.31
N ILE A 72 -0.71 5.14 -10.22
CA ILE A 72 0.10 6.08 -10.98
C ILE A 72 1.58 6.02 -10.54
N PHE A 73 1.86 5.59 -9.31
CA PHE A 73 3.21 5.54 -8.76
C PHE A 73 4.17 4.73 -9.66
N PHE A 74 3.77 3.55 -10.09
CA PHE A 74 4.66 2.66 -10.82
C PHE A 74 5.06 3.21 -12.20
N PRO A 75 4.12 3.69 -13.03
CA PRO A 75 4.49 4.36 -14.28
C PRO A 75 5.39 5.56 -14.08
N LEU A 76 5.13 6.38 -13.06
CA LEU A 76 5.98 7.53 -12.75
C LEU A 76 7.36 7.10 -12.32
N PHE A 77 7.46 6.05 -11.50
CA PHE A 77 8.75 5.52 -11.08
C PHE A 77 9.58 5.09 -12.28
N ILE A 78 8.96 4.37 -13.21
CA ILE A 78 9.64 3.91 -14.42
C ILE A 78 10.09 5.10 -15.27
N TRP A 79 9.24 6.11 -15.41
CA TRP A 79 9.54 7.28 -16.22
C TRP A 79 10.69 8.10 -15.63
N PHE A 80 10.70 8.29 -14.31
CA PHE A 80 11.74 9.07 -13.66
C PHE A 80 13.03 8.29 -13.41
N TYR A 81 13.04 6.98 -13.62
CA TYR A 81 14.19 6.14 -13.30
C TYR A 81 15.49 6.58 -13.99
N PRO A 82 15.48 7.08 -15.23
CA PRO A 82 16.71 7.56 -15.87
C PRO A 82 17.42 8.67 -15.07
N GLY A 83 16.72 9.40 -14.22
CA GLY A 83 17.31 10.41 -13.34
C GLY A 83 17.94 9.86 -12.07
N GLY A 84 17.87 8.53 -11.86
CA GLY A 84 18.39 7.87 -10.68
C GLY A 84 17.31 7.23 -9.84
N PHE A 85 17.69 6.20 -9.08
CA PHE A 85 16.73 5.44 -8.26
C PHE A 85 16.00 6.33 -7.24
N TRP A 86 16.76 7.09 -6.48
CA TRP A 86 16.17 7.89 -5.40
C TRP A 86 15.30 9.02 -5.94
N VAL A 87 15.71 9.63 -7.06
CA VAL A 87 14.89 10.65 -7.72
C VAL A 87 13.58 10.05 -8.17
N ALA A 88 13.61 8.88 -8.79
CA ALA A 88 12.41 8.17 -9.24
C ALA A 88 11.52 7.81 -8.08
N LEU A 89 12.08 7.23 -7.02
CA LEU A 89 11.31 6.77 -5.87
C LEU A 89 10.66 7.92 -5.12
N LEU A 90 11.45 8.91 -4.73
CA LEU A 90 10.96 10.03 -3.93
C LEU A 90 10.07 10.97 -4.75
N GLY A 91 10.42 11.22 -6.01
CA GLY A 91 9.63 12.06 -6.89
C GLY A 91 8.25 11.46 -7.16
N SER A 92 8.20 10.17 -7.47
CA SER A 92 6.92 9.48 -7.69
C SER A 92 6.09 9.45 -6.43
N ALA A 93 6.71 9.16 -5.28
CA ALA A 93 6.01 9.15 -4.01
C ALA A 93 5.45 10.53 -3.65
N ALA A 94 6.21 11.59 -3.91
CA ALA A 94 5.77 12.96 -3.63
C ALA A 94 4.56 13.33 -4.50
N ILE A 95 4.59 13.01 -5.79
CA ILE A 95 3.49 13.31 -6.71
C ILE A 95 2.23 12.53 -6.31
N VAL A 96 2.37 11.23 -6.07
CA VAL A 96 1.24 10.38 -5.68
C VAL A 96 0.69 10.82 -4.32
N GLY A 97 1.56 11.09 -3.35
CA GLY A 97 1.15 11.54 -2.03
C GLY A 97 0.38 12.86 -2.08
N THR A 98 0.85 13.82 -2.89
CA THR A 98 0.17 15.09 -3.07
C THR A 98 -1.19 14.89 -3.73
N THR A 99 -1.26 14.06 -4.77
CA THR A 99 -2.51 13.75 -5.46
C THR A 99 -3.49 13.09 -4.50
N MET A 100 -3.04 12.16 -3.69
CA MET A 100 -3.88 11.49 -2.69
C MET A 100 -4.39 12.47 -1.63
N ALA A 101 -3.55 13.41 -1.19
CA ALA A 101 -3.96 14.41 -0.20
C ALA A 101 -5.07 15.31 -0.75
N ILE A 102 -4.96 15.72 -2.00
CA ILE A 102 -5.99 16.51 -2.68
C ILE A 102 -7.27 15.69 -2.82
N PHE A 103 -7.13 14.44 -3.26
CA PHE A 103 -8.26 13.54 -3.45
C PHE A 103 -8.98 13.27 -2.12
N ALA A 104 -8.24 13.12 -1.04
CA ALA A 104 -8.80 12.90 0.29
C ALA A 104 -9.71 14.07 0.71
N LYS A 105 -9.34 15.30 0.38
CA LYS A 105 -10.17 16.46 0.66
C LYS A 105 -11.47 16.45 -0.14
N ILE A 106 -11.45 15.90 -1.35
CA ILE A 106 -12.63 15.85 -2.22
C ILE A 106 -13.63 14.83 -1.70
N ILE A 107 -13.15 13.63 -1.28
CA ILE A 107 -14.04 12.55 -0.86
C ILE A 107 -14.39 12.60 0.62
N ALA A 108 -13.68 13.36 1.41
CA ALA A 108 -14.00 13.57 2.82
C ALA A 108 -14.95 14.76 2.97
#